data_7fb9469b2653f3fe7d45df30602a9856
#
_entry.id   7fb9469b2653f3fe7d45df30602a9856
#
_cell.length_a   1.000
_cell.length_b   1.000
_cell.length_c   1.000
_cell.angle_alpha   90.00
_cell.angle_beta   90.00
_cell.angle_gamma   90.00
#
_symmetry.space_group_name_H-M   'P 1'
#
loop_
_entity.id
_entity.type
_entity.pdbx_description
1 polymer ?
#
loop_
_entity_poly.entity_id
_entity_poly.type
_entity_poly.pdbx_seq_one_letter_code
_entity_poly.pdbx_strand_id
1 'polypeptide(L)'
;MKLAHDRCPVIKNARQRLVLCRLMIDIMRSVHDAYAPPSEPFGARLETFFIGLCVAIGDIDGKPFSVAKIAAYMRVPRTTVIRRLDQLQSWGLIDRQGRRYYLHETTLNSANGMRTYQQVRRILSSATKELSILDTLPD
;
A
#
# COMPACT_ATOMS: atom_id res chain seq x y z
N MET A 1 24.22 -25.73 -19.23
CA MET A 1 23.23 -24.63 -19.31
C MET A 1 23.70 -23.46 -18.44
N LYS A 2 24.12 -22.38 -19.08
CA LYS A 2 24.49 -21.20 -18.31
C LYS A 2 23.22 -20.57 -17.72
N LEU A 3 23.17 -20.45 -16.42
CA LEU A 3 22.05 -19.89 -15.70
C LEU A 3 21.87 -18.42 -16.11
N ALA A 4 20.63 -17.94 -16.03
CA ALA A 4 20.26 -16.55 -16.31
C ALA A 4 21.14 -15.50 -15.57
N HIS A 5 21.92 -15.96 -14.60
CA HIS A 5 22.87 -15.16 -13.83
C HIS A 5 23.94 -14.48 -14.71
N ASP A 6 24.34 -15.12 -15.81
CA ASP A 6 25.36 -14.58 -16.71
C ASP A 6 24.83 -13.43 -17.59
N ARG A 7 23.53 -13.13 -17.54
CA ARG A 7 22.91 -12.10 -18.36
C ARG A 7 22.49 -10.86 -17.57
N CYS A 8 22.68 -10.87 -16.26
CA CYS A 8 22.31 -9.71 -15.46
C CYS A 8 23.35 -8.60 -15.68
N PRO A 9 22.95 -7.45 -16.23
CA PRO A 9 23.86 -6.31 -16.25
C PRO A 9 24.23 -5.93 -14.82
N VAL A 10 25.42 -5.37 -14.64
CA VAL A 10 25.81 -4.83 -13.33
C VAL A 10 24.85 -3.71 -12.98
N ILE A 11 24.03 -3.92 -11.97
CA ILE A 11 23.03 -2.97 -11.52
C ILE A 11 23.67 -2.07 -10.46
N LYS A 12 23.68 -0.76 -10.72
CA LYS A 12 24.13 0.22 -9.71
C LYS A 12 23.22 0.16 -8.51
N ASN A 13 23.82 0.20 -7.33
CA ASN A 13 23.09 0.16 -6.07
C ASN A 13 22.18 -1.08 -5.95
N ALA A 14 22.67 -2.23 -6.43
CA ALA A 14 21.87 -3.46 -6.46
C ALA A 14 21.33 -3.85 -5.09
N ARG A 15 22.16 -3.74 -4.04
CA ARG A 15 21.75 -4.09 -2.67
C ARG A 15 20.68 -3.12 -2.13
N GLN A 16 20.86 -1.82 -2.37
CA GLN A 16 19.88 -0.80 -1.98
C GLN A 16 18.55 -0.99 -2.71
N ARG A 17 18.60 -1.28 -4.00
CA ARG A 17 17.39 -1.58 -4.79
C ARG A 17 16.67 -2.81 -4.29
N LEU A 18 17.41 -3.84 -3.88
CA LEU A 18 16.84 -5.05 -3.29
C LEU A 18 16.08 -4.73 -2.00
N VAL A 19 16.67 -3.90 -1.12
CA VAL A 19 16.01 -3.45 0.11
C VAL A 19 14.69 -2.74 -0.20
N LEU A 20 14.69 -1.83 -1.19
CA LEU A 20 13.48 -1.09 -1.57
C LEU A 20 12.41 -2.01 -2.18
N CYS A 21 12.79 -2.96 -3.00
CA CYS A 21 11.84 -3.91 -3.58
C CYS A 21 11.16 -4.75 -2.50
N ARG A 22 11.94 -5.28 -1.56
CA ARG A 22 11.40 -6.04 -0.42
C ARG A 22 10.53 -5.18 0.46
N LEU A 23 10.95 -3.94 0.73
CA LEU A 23 10.19 -2.98 1.54
C LEU A 23 8.78 -2.79 0.99
N MET A 24 8.67 -2.52 -0.31
CA MET A 24 7.37 -2.28 -0.94
C MET A 24 6.46 -3.50 -0.85
N ILE A 25 6.99 -4.68 -1.12
CA ILE A 25 6.21 -5.93 -1.03
C ILE A 25 5.78 -6.19 0.42
N ASP A 26 6.68 -6.04 1.37
CA ASP A 26 6.41 -6.34 2.78
C ASP A 26 5.36 -5.39 3.36
N ILE A 27 5.41 -4.11 3.01
CA ILE A 27 4.39 -3.13 3.42
C ILE A 27 3.03 -3.52 2.84
N MET A 28 2.94 -3.76 1.55
CA MET A 28 1.66 -4.09 0.90
C MET A 28 1.09 -5.41 1.40
N ARG A 29 1.95 -6.39 1.67
CA ARG A 29 1.53 -7.66 2.26
C ARG A 29 0.96 -7.48 3.66
N SER A 30 1.59 -6.65 4.49
CA SER A 30 1.09 -6.33 5.83
C SER A 30 -0.29 -5.67 5.79
N VAL A 31 -0.49 -4.73 4.88
CA VAL A 31 -1.78 -4.06 4.69
C VAL A 31 -2.83 -5.05 4.19
N HIS A 32 -2.49 -5.87 3.21
CA HIS A 32 -3.40 -6.89 2.68
C HIS A 32 -3.86 -7.85 3.78
N ASP A 33 -2.92 -8.40 4.55
CA ASP A 33 -3.23 -9.38 5.59
C ASP A 33 -4.09 -8.78 6.71
N ALA A 34 -3.97 -7.48 6.95
CA ALA A 34 -4.74 -6.79 7.99
C ALA A 34 -6.17 -6.50 7.58
N TYR A 35 -6.42 -6.14 6.33
CA TYR A 35 -7.69 -5.55 5.90
C TYR A 35 -8.44 -6.34 4.84
N ALA A 36 -7.78 -7.18 4.06
CA ALA A 36 -8.46 -7.99 3.06
C ALA A 36 -9.19 -9.16 3.70
N PRO A 37 -10.33 -9.57 3.12
CA PRO A 37 -10.95 -10.84 3.52
C PRO A 37 -9.98 -12.01 3.33
N PRO A 38 -10.01 -13.04 4.21
CA PRO A 38 -9.09 -14.18 4.12
C PRO A 38 -9.12 -14.93 2.78
N SER A 39 -10.23 -14.84 2.03
CA SER A 39 -10.40 -15.46 0.72
C SER A 39 -9.73 -14.69 -0.42
N GLU A 40 -9.29 -13.45 -0.20
CA GLU A 40 -8.71 -12.62 -1.24
C GLU A 40 -7.21 -12.90 -1.38
N PRO A 41 -6.73 -13.32 -2.57
CA PRO A 41 -5.31 -13.56 -2.76
C PRO A 41 -4.52 -12.25 -2.80
N PHE A 42 -3.29 -12.31 -2.30
CA PHE A 42 -2.36 -11.19 -2.37
C PHE A 42 -2.14 -10.76 -3.83
N GLY A 43 -2.22 -9.47 -4.05
CA GLY A 43 -2.03 -8.87 -5.38
C GLY A 43 -3.29 -8.74 -6.23
N ALA A 44 -4.31 -9.57 -6.01
CA ALA A 44 -5.55 -9.52 -6.79
C ALA A 44 -6.33 -8.23 -6.59
N ARG A 45 -6.11 -7.53 -5.48
CA ARG A 45 -6.87 -6.33 -5.09
C ARG A 45 -5.98 -5.14 -4.74
N LEU A 46 -4.76 -5.09 -5.26
CA LEU A 46 -3.83 -3.99 -4.98
C LEU A 46 -4.42 -2.63 -5.35
N GLU A 47 -5.08 -2.54 -6.50
CA GLU A 47 -5.74 -1.31 -6.93
C GLU A 47 -6.79 -0.85 -5.91
N THR A 48 -7.54 -1.79 -5.36
CA THR A 48 -8.54 -1.50 -4.31
C THR A 48 -7.87 -0.89 -3.08
N PHE A 49 -6.75 -1.44 -2.65
CA PHE A 49 -6.01 -0.90 -1.51
C PHE A 49 -5.44 0.49 -1.78
N PHE A 50 -4.91 0.73 -2.96
CA PHE A 50 -4.41 2.06 -3.30
C PHE A 50 -5.52 3.09 -3.29
N ILE A 51 -6.70 2.74 -3.78
CA ILE A 51 -7.88 3.62 -3.71
C ILE A 51 -8.29 3.84 -2.26
N GLY A 52 -8.23 2.81 -1.42
CA GLY A 52 -8.44 2.92 0.02
C GLY A 52 -7.47 3.88 0.70
N LEU A 53 -6.21 3.87 0.28
CA LEU A 53 -5.22 4.84 0.77
C LEU A 53 -5.57 6.28 0.40
N CYS A 54 -6.14 6.50 -0.79
CA CYS A 54 -6.63 7.83 -1.18
C CYS A 54 -7.77 8.29 -0.26
N VAL A 55 -8.69 7.40 0.08
CA VAL A 55 -9.76 7.69 1.05
C VAL A 55 -9.15 8.07 2.41
N ALA A 56 -8.18 7.30 2.87
CA ALA A 56 -7.49 7.54 4.13
C ALA A 56 -6.81 8.91 4.16
N ILE A 57 -6.07 9.24 3.10
CA ILE A 57 -5.37 10.52 2.99
C ILE A 57 -6.38 11.68 3.09
N GLY A 58 -7.44 11.62 2.31
CA GLY A 58 -8.44 12.68 2.30
C GLY A 58 -9.17 12.84 3.62
N ASP A 59 -9.55 11.72 4.23
CA ASP A 59 -10.27 11.73 5.51
C ASP A 59 -9.38 12.26 6.64
N ILE A 60 -8.17 11.75 6.78
CA ILE A 60 -7.23 12.16 7.83
C ILE A 60 -6.82 13.63 7.66
N ASP A 61 -6.67 14.08 6.42
CA ASP A 61 -6.31 15.47 6.11
C ASP A 61 -7.49 16.45 6.22
N GLY A 62 -8.69 15.95 6.52
CA GLY A 62 -9.89 16.76 6.64
C GLY A 62 -10.45 17.27 5.31
N LYS A 63 -10.00 16.73 4.19
CA LYS A 63 -10.42 17.08 2.83
C LYS A 63 -10.72 15.81 2.03
N PRO A 64 -11.87 15.15 2.26
CA PRO A 64 -12.20 13.90 1.60
C PRO A 64 -12.11 14.01 0.08
N PHE A 65 -11.50 13.01 -0.54
CA PHE A 65 -11.35 12.97 -1.99
C PHE A 65 -12.71 12.64 -2.64
N SER A 66 -13.03 13.35 -3.71
CA SER A 66 -14.12 12.97 -4.61
C SER A 66 -13.68 11.80 -5.50
N VAL A 67 -14.65 11.12 -6.12
CA VAL A 67 -14.35 10.08 -7.13
C VAL A 67 -13.45 10.66 -8.24
N ALA A 68 -13.75 11.87 -8.71
CA ALA A 68 -12.95 12.52 -9.74
C ALA A 68 -11.50 12.75 -9.31
N LYS A 69 -11.28 13.16 -8.07
CA LYS A 69 -9.94 13.37 -7.53
C LYS A 69 -9.17 12.07 -7.38
N ILE A 70 -9.81 11.03 -6.91
CA ILE A 70 -9.19 9.69 -6.82
C ILE A 70 -8.82 9.19 -8.21
N ALA A 71 -9.74 9.30 -9.18
CA ALA A 71 -9.50 8.88 -10.56
C ALA A 71 -8.30 9.61 -11.17
N ALA A 72 -8.19 10.90 -10.97
CA ALA A 72 -7.06 11.69 -11.44
C ALA A 72 -5.75 11.32 -10.73
N TYR A 73 -5.81 11.15 -9.41
CA TYR A 73 -4.64 10.81 -8.60
C TYR A 73 -4.08 9.43 -8.95
N MET A 74 -4.96 8.46 -9.12
CA MET A 74 -4.62 7.07 -9.43
C MET A 74 -4.43 6.82 -10.92
N ARG A 75 -4.84 7.76 -11.78
CA ARG A 75 -4.83 7.62 -13.24
C ARG A 75 -5.63 6.41 -13.72
N VAL A 76 -6.83 6.23 -13.16
CA VAL A 76 -7.76 5.19 -13.54
C VAL A 76 -9.13 5.77 -13.87
N PRO A 77 -9.97 5.09 -14.66
CA PRO A 77 -11.32 5.58 -14.96
C PRO A 77 -12.19 5.73 -13.72
N ARG A 78 -13.12 6.68 -13.73
CA ARG A 78 -14.06 6.91 -12.63
C ARG A 78 -14.89 5.65 -12.32
N THR A 79 -15.30 4.92 -13.35
CA THR A 79 -16.05 3.67 -13.17
C THR A 79 -15.26 2.63 -12.39
N THR A 80 -13.97 2.55 -12.62
CA THR A 80 -13.07 1.68 -11.85
C THR A 80 -13.01 2.12 -10.39
N VAL A 81 -12.85 3.42 -10.15
CA VAL A 81 -12.82 3.96 -8.78
C VAL A 81 -14.11 3.62 -8.03
N ILE A 82 -15.27 3.85 -8.65
CA ILE A 82 -16.57 3.57 -8.03
C ILE A 82 -16.67 2.08 -7.66
N ARG A 83 -16.27 1.19 -8.57
CA ARG A 83 -16.31 -0.25 -8.33
C ARG A 83 -15.42 -0.66 -7.16
N ARG A 84 -14.21 -0.07 -7.06
CA ARG A 84 -13.28 -0.36 -5.98
C ARG A 84 -13.74 0.22 -4.64
N LEU A 85 -14.35 1.41 -4.66
CA LEU A 85 -14.95 1.99 -3.47
C LEU A 85 -16.11 1.13 -2.95
N ASP A 86 -16.96 0.63 -3.84
CA ASP A 86 -18.05 -0.28 -3.45
C ASP A 86 -17.49 -1.55 -2.79
N GLN A 87 -16.38 -2.06 -3.29
CA GLN A 87 -15.70 -3.22 -2.72
C GLN A 87 -15.16 -2.93 -1.32
N LEU A 88 -14.47 -1.79 -1.13
CA LEU A 88 -13.97 -1.37 0.18
C LEU A 88 -15.12 -1.17 1.18
N GLN A 89 -16.23 -0.62 0.72
CA GLN A 89 -17.43 -0.43 1.52
C GLN A 89 -18.02 -1.78 1.93
N SER A 90 -18.07 -2.73 1.01
CA SER A 90 -18.56 -4.08 1.30
C SER A 90 -17.67 -4.81 2.32
N TRP A 91 -16.41 -4.49 2.38
CA TRP A 91 -15.48 -5.03 3.39
C TRP A 91 -15.57 -4.30 4.74
N GLY A 92 -16.38 -3.26 4.85
CA GLY A 92 -16.53 -2.49 6.08
C GLY A 92 -15.37 -1.56 6.40
N LEU A 93 -14.51 -1.26 5.43
CA LEU A 93 -13.32 -0.43 5.64
C LEU A 93 -13.60 1.07 5.48
N ILE A 94 -14.59 1.42 4.67
CA ILE A 94 -14.97 2.80 4.40
C ILE A 94 -16.47 2.98 4.49
N ASP A 95 -16.90 4.21 4.73
CA ASP A 95 -18.30 4.62 4.74
C ASP A 95 -18.53 5.69 3.68
N ARG A 96 -19.72 5.72 3.13
CA ARG A 96 -20.13 6.73 2.17
C ARG A 96 -21.13 7.68 2.81
N GLN A 97 -20.90 9.00 2.67
CA GLN A 97 -21.84 10.04 3.05
C GLN A 97 -22.05 10.96 1.85
N GLY A 98 -23.18 10.80 1.18
CA GLY A 98 -23.47 11.53 -0.05
C GLY A 98 -22.46 11.18 -1.15
N ARG A 99 -21.68 12.17 -1.60
CA ARG A 99 -20.64 11.99 -2.63
C ARG A 99 -19.24 11.83 -2.07
N ARG A 100 -19.11 11.72 -0.73
CA ARG A 100 -17.81 11.66 -0.06
C ARG A 100 -17.63 10.31 0.61
N TYR A 101 -16.38 9.90 0.72
CA TYR A 101 -15.99 8.64 1.32
C TYR A 101 -15.06 8.89 2.48
N TYR A 102 -15.28 8.14 3.56
CA TYR A 102 -14.55 8.27 4.82
C TYR A 102 -14.09 6.88 5.26
N LEU A 103 -13.04 6.84 6.04
CA LEU A 103 -12.68 5.59 6.72
C LEU A 103 -13.77 5.22 7.71
N HIS A 104 -14.08 3.93 7.79
CA HIS A 104 -14.91 3.45 8.89
C HIS A 104 -14.12 3.66 10.20
N GLU A 105 -14.83 4.07 11.27
CA GLU A 105 -14.21 4.48 12.54
C GLU A 105 -13.26 3.42 13.12
N THR A 106 -13.52 2.14 12.88
CA THR A 106 -12.71 1.04 13.42
C THR A 106 -11.54 0.66 12.52
N THR A 107 -11.45 1.17 11.29
CA THR A 107 -10.45 0.70 10.31
C THR A 107 -9.02 0.90 10.81
N LEU A 108 -8.68 2.10 11.25
CA LEU A 108 -7.34 2.40 11.73
C LEU A 108 -7.17 2.18 13.24
N ASN A 109 -8.24 2.35 14.01
CA ASN A 109 -8.20 2.31 15.48
C ASN A 109 -8.45 0.92 16.06
N SER A 110 -8.75 -0.08 15.24
CA SER A 110 -8.86 -1.45 15.71
C SER A 110 -7.51 -1.98 16.21
N ALA A 111 -7.53 -3.02 17.03
CA ALA A 111 -6.30 -3.70 17.46
C ALA A 111 -5.47 -4.15 16.26
N ASN A 112 -6.14 -4.61 15.20
CA ASN A 112 -5.50 -5.04 13.96
C ASN A 112 -4.85 -3.87 13.22
N GLY A 113 -5.54 -2.72 13.13
CA GLY A 113 -5.00 -1.51 12.53
C GLY A 113 -3.76 -0.99 13.27
N MET A 114 -3.80 -1.02 14.59
CA MET A 114 -2.67 -0.59 15.42
C MET A 114 -1.46 -1.52 15.26
N ARG A 115 -1.68 -2.82 15.21
CA ARG A 115 -0.61 -3.79 14.94
C ARG A 115 0.01 -3.58 13.57
N THR A 116 -0.81 -3.33 12.56
CA THR A 116 -0.35 -3.07 11.20
C THR A 116 0.51 -1.81 11.14
N TYR A 117 0.07 -0.74 11.80
CA TYR A 117 0.85 0.50 11.90
C TYR A 117 2.24 0.23 12.51
N GLN A 118 2.29 -0.49 13.62
CA GLN A 118 3.55 -0.82 14.30
C GLN A 118 4.44 -1.70 13.43
N GLN A 119 3.86 -2.67 12.72
CA GLN A 119 4.59 -3.55 11.82
C GLN A 119 5.18 -2.79 10.65
N VAL A 120 4.42 -1.92 10.00
CA VAL A 120 4.90 -1.08 8.91
C VAL A 120 6.01 -0.15 9.40
N ARG A 121 5.87 0.42 10.59
CA ARG A 121 6.92 1.24 11.22
C ARG A 121 8.22 0.45 11.40
N ARG A 122 8.15 -0.78 11.85
CA ARG A 122 9.33 -1.64 12.01
C ARG A 122 9.97 -1.98 10.68
N ILE A 123 9.16 -2.29 9.67
CA ILE A 123 9.65 -2.57 8.31
C ILE A 123 10.41 -1.36 7.77
N LEU A 124 9.85 -0.16 7.90
CA LEU A 124 10.48 1.08 7.47
C LEU A 124 11.80 1.35 8.23
N SER A 125 11.79 1.21 9.55
CA SER A 125 12.97 1.44 10.37
C SER A 125 14.10 0.48 10.02
N SER A 126 13.78 -0.80 9.83
CA SER A 126 14.75 -1.81 9.44
C SER A 126 15.36 -1.52 8.08
N ALA A 127 14.54 -1.16 7.09
CA ALA A 127 15.00 -0.81 5.75
C ALA A 127 15.88 0.45 5.78
N THR A 128 15.50 1.45 6.55
CA THR A 128 16.28 2.71 6.69
C THR A 128 17.67 2.43 7.27
N LYS A 129 17.75 1.61 8.31
CA LYS A 129 19.02 1.21 8.91
C LYS A 129 19.90 0.46 7.92
N GLU A 130 19.33 -0.48 7.21
CA GLU A 130 20.06 -1.28 6.22
C GLU A 130 20.58 -0.40 5.08
N LEU A 131 19.77 0.52 4.56
CA LEU A 131 20.18 1.48 3.54
C LEU A 131 21.30 2.38 4.04
N SER A 132 21.22 2.87 5.28
CA SER A 132 22.26 3.71 5.87
C SER A 132 23.60 3.00 5.94
N ILE A 133 23.59 1.71 6.26
CA ILE A 133 24.81 0.88 6.28
C ILE A 133 25.35 0.70 4.86
N LEU A 134 24.48 0.33 3.91
CA LEU A 134 24.87 0.10 2.53
C LEU A 134 25.42 1.35 1.84
N ASP A 135 24.88 2.52 2.17
CA ASP A 135 25.34 3.80 1.62
C ASP A 135 26.74 4.18 2.04
N THR A 136 27.26 3.59 3.11
CA THR A 136 28.63 3.81 3.58
C THR A 136 29.65 2.87 2.97
N LEU A 137 29.18 1.82 2.27
CA LEU A 137 30.06 0.83 1.67
C LEU A 137 30.50 1.27 0.26
N PRO A 138 31.73 0.98 -0.15
CA PRO A 138 32.17 1.22 -1.52
C PRO A 138 31.39 0.30 -2.48
N ASP A 139 31.16 0.82 -3.69
CA ASP A 139 30.54 0.05 -4.78
C ASP A 139 31.41 -1.12 -5.24
#